data_9e5f175285e061f8e0b87a462bd0966f
#
_entry.id   9e5f175285e061f8e0b87a462bd0966f
#
_cell.length_a   1.000
_cell.length_b   1.000
_cell.length_c   1.000
_cell.angle_alpha   90.00
_cell.angle_beta   90.00
_cell.angle_gamma   90.00
#
_symmetry.space_group_name_H-M   'P 1'
#
loop_
_entity.id
_entity.type
_entity.pdbx_description
1 polymer ?
#
loop_
_entity_poly.entity_id
_entity_poly.type
_entity_poly.pdbx_seq_one_letter_code
_entity_poly.pdbx_strand_id
1 'polypeptide(L)'
;AVAICANIRICLFGMKLRSKYFRKEYILSKNYRAELVGLFGNPVDENPTGPMMEAGFAAQGLNYRYITMKVEKENLKDAIAGIRAIGMRGLNLTIPHKIAVIPFLDELSPAAKIIGAVNSIRVQDGQLIGENTDGKGFVTSLMETGIELNGRIITVLGSGGAARAVAVECAISGAETVNIVARNEERGKELADL
;
A
#
# COMPACT_ATOMS: atom_id res chain seq x y z
N ALA A 1 -20.95 -27.71 14.79
CA ALA A 1 -22.32 -27.20 14.72
C ALA A 1 -22.60 -26.38 15.97
N VAL A 2 -22.49 -25.08 15.88
CA VAL A 2 -22.87 -24.17 16.96
C VAL A 2 -24.34 -23.83 16.72
N ALA A 3 -25.20 -24.40 17.56
CA ALA A 3 -26.59 -23.98 17.61
C ALA A 3 -26.64 -22.57 18.23
N ILE A 4 -26.75 -21.55 17.42
CA ILE A 4 -27.00 -20.20 17.90
C ILE A 4 -28.47 -20.12 18.30
N CYS A 5 -28.65 -19.97 19.60
CA CYS A 5 -29.95 -19.90 20.26
C CYS A 5 -30.83 -18.81 19.66
N ALA A 6 -32.07 -19.16 19.31
CA ALA A 6 -33.05 -18.29 18.65
C ALA A 6 -33.55 -17.08 19.46
N ASN A 7 -32.93 -16.75 20.59
CA ASN A 7 -33.36 -15.69 21.52
C ASN A 7 -32.26 -14.76 21.98
N ILE A 8 -31.40 -14.29 21.09
CA ILE A 8 -30.49 -13.17 21.44
C ILE A 8 -31.26 -11.85 21.24
N ARG A 9 -31.79 -11.30 22.35
CA ARG A 9 -32.18 -9.88 22.40
C ARG A 9 -30.90 -9.04 22.51
N ILE A 10 -30.42 -8.56 21.39
CA ILE A 10 -29.37 -7.53 21.38
C ILE A 10 -30.06 -6.19 21.65
N CYS A 11 -30.02 -5.72 22.89
CA CYS A 11 -30.39 -4.35 23.24
C CYS A 11 -29.21 -3.43 22.95
N LEU A 12 -29.09 -2.93 21.73
CA LEU A 12 -28.26 -1.78 21.41
C LEU A 12 -29.14 -0.54 21.42
N PHE A 13 -29.02 0.27 22.46
CA PHE A 13 -29.51 1.66 22.59
C PHE A 13 -30.78 2.00 21.76
N GLY A 14 -31.92 1.53 22.20
CA GLY A 14 -33.22 2.06 21.72
C GLY A 14 -33.62 1.83 20.27
N MET A 15 -32.78 1.19 19.44
CA MET A 15 -33.15 0.84 18.05
C MET A 15 -33.79 -0.55 18.01
N LYS A 16 -35.10 -0.60 17.82
CA LYS A 16 -35.81 -1.82 17.40
C LYS A 16 -35.40 -2.16 15.97
N LEU A 17 -34.35 -2.96 15.80
CA LEU A 17 -34.07 -3.61 14.53
C LEU A 17 -35.22 -4.57 14.20
N ARG A 18 -36.11 -4.15 13.31
CA ARG A 18 -37.17 -5.03 12.81
C ARG A 18 -36.52 -6.24 12.12
N SER A 19 -37.02 -7.45 12.47
CA SER A 19 -36.57 -8.77 12.04
C SER A 19 -36.52 -9.05 10.53
N LYS A 20 -36.75 -8.02 9.68
CA LYS A 20 -36.70 -8.13 8.22
C LYS A 20 -35.33 -8.46 7.63
N TYR A 21 -34.25 -8.28 8.42
CA TYR A 21 -32.87 -8.46 7.95
C TYR A 21 -32.25 -9.80 8.34
N PHE A 22 -32.94 -10.63 9.13
CA PHE A 22 -32.47 -11.95 9.52
C PHE A 22 -33.31 -13.08 8.89
N ARG A 23 -33.45 -13.10 7.55
CA ARG A 23 -33.90 -14.33 6.90
C ARG A 23 -32.75 -15.32 6.87
N LYS A 24 -33.03 -16.55 7.30
CA LYS A 24 -32.07 -17.67 7.37
C LYS A 24 -31.33 -17.91 6.04
N GLU A 25 -32.01 -17.68 4.92
CA GLU A 25 -31.45 -17.75 3.55
C GLU A 25 -30.44 -16.64 3.23
N TYR A 26 -30.57 -15.46 3.85
CA TYR A 26 -29.67 -14.34 3.66
C TYR A 26 -28.31 -14.55 4.34
N ILE A 27 -28.28 -15.35 5.41
CA ILE A 27 -27.07 -15.65 6.19
C ILE A 27 -26.26 -16.78 5.57
N LEU A 28 -26.91 -17.74 4.88
CA LEU A 28 -26.24 -18.94 4.35
C LEU A 28 -25.61 -18.74 2.96
N SER A 29 -25.94 -17.66 2.24
CA SER A 29 -25.45 -17.40 0.87
C SER A 29 -24.40 -16.31 0.76
N LYS A 30 -24.11 -15.54 1.83
CA LYS A 30 -23.13 -14.46 1.79
C LYS A 30 -21.82 -14.85 2.47
N ASN A 31 -20.72 -14.64 1.76
CA ASN A 31 -19.41 -14.65 2.36
C ASN A 31 -19.20 -13.32 3.11
N TYR A 32 -19.21 -13.37 4.44
CA TYR A 32 -18.98 -12.20 5.29
C TYR A 32 -17.49 -11.92 5.55
N ARG A 33 -16.61 -12.80 5.10
CA ARG A 33 -15.19 -12.60 5.19
C ARG A 33 -14.73 -11.62 4.12
N ALA A 34 -14.30 -10.43 4.51
CA ALA A 34 -13.61 -9.51 3.62
C ALA A 34 -12.13 -9.88 3.49
N GLU A 35 -11.55 -9.61 2.34
CA GLU A 35 -10.10 -9.61 2.18
C GLU A 35 -9.52 -8.34 2.82
N LEU A 36 -8.37 -8.46 3.47
CA LEU A 36 -7.76 -7.36 4.21
C LEU A 36 -6.54 -6.82 3.46
N VAL A 37 -6.49 -5.52 3.36
CA VAL A 37 -5.33 -4.72 2.96
C VAL A 37 -5.21 -3.52 3.90
N GLY A 38 -4.12 -2.78 3.84
CA GLY A 38 -3.98 -1.65 4.75
C GLY A 38 -2.73 -0.82 4.53
N LEU A 39 -2.42 0.02 5.51
CA LEU A 39 -1.27 0.91 5.55
C LEU A 39 -0.58 0.83 6.91
N PHE A 40 0.74 0.71 6.92
CA PHE A 40 1.58 0.96 8.09
C PHE A 40 2.36 2.26 7.93
N GLY A 41 2.40 3.03 9.00
CA GLY A 41 3.18 4.26 9.07
C GLY A 41 3.11 4.91 10.44
N ASN A 42 3.81 6.04 10.60
CA ASN A 42 3.72 6.90 11.77
C ASN A 42 4.29 8.30 11.43
N PRO A 43 3.49 9.38 11.42
CA PRO A 43 2.04 9.42 11.66
C PRO A 43 1.20 8.91 10.47
N VAL A 44 -0.05 8.54 10.73
CA VAL A 44 -1.00 8.05 9.70
C VAL A 44 -2.40 8.66 9.78
N ASP A 45 -2.66 9.47 10.80
CA ASP A 45 -4.01 9.95 11.14
C ASP A 45 -4.67 10.77 10.01
N GLU A 46 -3.87 11.50 9.24
CA GLU A 46 -4.32 12.33 8.13
C GLU A 46 -4.10 11.68 6.74
N ASN A 47 -3.77 10.39 6.70
CA ASN A 47 -3.48 9.72 5.45
C ASN A 47 -4.77 9.39 4.67
N PRO A 48 -4.99 9.94 3.47
CA PRO A 48 -6.24 9.80 2.72
C PRO A 48 -6.37 8.47 1.96
N THR A 49 -5.37 7.59 2.02
CA THR A 49 -5.36 6.35 1.23
C THR A 49 -6.52 5.43 1.59
N GLY A 50 -6.90 5.36 2.87
CA GLY A 50 -8.01 4.50 3.32
C GLY A 50 -9.33 4.80 2.60
N PRO A 51 -9.88 6.01 2.71
CA PRO A 51 -11.11 6.39 2.00
C PRO A 51 -11.02 6.21 0.49
N MET A 52 -9.87 6.52 -0.13
CA MET A 52 -9.65 6.35 -1.56
C MET A 52 -9.72 4.86 -1.98
N MET A 53 -9.06 3.98 -1.25
CA MET A 53 -9.06 2.54 -1.53
C MET A 53 -10.45 1.91 -1.31
N GLU A 54 -11.14 2.27 -0.23
CA GLU A 54 -12.51 1.79 0.04
C GLU A 54 -13.49 2.21 -1.06
N ALA A 55 -13.38 3.43 -1.56
CA ALA A 55 -14.17 3.90 -2.71
C ALA A 55 -13.86 3.09 -3.98
N GLY A 56 -12.58 2.80 -4.23
CA GLY A 56 -12.15 1.96 -5.34
C GLY A 56 -12.67 0.53 -5.25
N PHE A 57 -12.63 -0.09 -4.07
CA PHE A 57 -13.18 -1.42 -3.85
C PHE A 57 -14.68 -1.46 -4.09
N ALA A 58 -15.40 -0.47 -3.59
CA ALA A 58 -16.85 -0.35 -3.81
C ALA A 58 -17.18 -0.22 -5.30
N ALA A 59 -16.44 0.63 -6.04
CA ALA A 59 -16.63 0.83 -7.48
C ALA A 59 -16.38 -0.45 -8.30
N GLN A 60 -15.48 -1.32 -7.84
CA GLN A 60 -15.13 -2.59 -8.49
C GLN A 60 -15.95 -3.77 -7.95
N GLY A 61 -16.84 -3.58 -6.99
CA GLY A 61 -17.61 -4.66 -6.36
C GLY A 61 -16.76 -5.64 -5.55
N LEU A 62 -15.59 -5.22 -5.07
CA LEU A 62 -14.67 -6.04 -4.30
C LEU A 62 -15.01 -6.05 -2.82
N ASN A 63 -15.03 -7.24 -2.21
CA ASN A 63 -15.24 -7.38 -0.77
C ASN A 63 -13.91 -7.28 -0.01
N TYR A 64 -13.30 -6.11 -0.07
CA TYR A 64 -12.06 -5.76 0.61
C TYR A 64 -12.31 -4.75 1.73
N ARG A 65 -11.39 -4.69 2.68
CA ARG A 65 -11.33 -3.64 3.71
C ARG A 65 -9.92 -3.10 3.77
N TYR A 66 -9.83 -1.78 3.86
CA TYR A 66 -8.57 -1.08 4.02
C TYR A 66 -8.43 -0.53 5.44
N ILE A 67 -7.38 -0.93 6.15
CA ILE A 67 -7.15 -0.54 7.53
C ILE A 67 -5.87 0.28 7.61
N THR A 68 -5.96 1.53 8.08
CA THR A 68 -4.81 2.37 8.37
C THR A 68 -4.35 2.11 9.80
N MET A 69 -3.10 1.73 9.97
CA MET A 69 -2.54 1.30 11.26
C MET A 69 -1.27 2.07 11.57
N LYS A 70 -1.25 2.70 12.75
CA LYS A 70 -0.04 3.29 13.29
C LYS A 70 0.86 2.17 13.80
N VAL A 71 2.08 2.11 13.28
CA VAL A 71 3.10 1.15 13.69
C VAL A 71 4.38 1.90 14.05
N GLU A 72 4.89 1.69 15.24
CA GLU A 72 6.19 2.22 15.66
C GLU A 72 7.32 1.42 15.01
N LYS A 73 8.51 2.05 14.87
CA LYS A 73 9.66 1.40 14.19
C LYS A 73 10.05 0.08 14.83
N GLU A 74 10.03 0.02 16.14
CA GLU A 74 10.41 -1.13 16.96
C GLU A 74 9.50 -2.32 16.72
N ASN A 75 8.23 -2.06 16.40
CA ASN A 75 7.19 -3.07 16.20
C ASN A 75 7.04 -3.52 14.73
N LEU A 76 7.81 -2.92 13.80
CA LEU A 76 7.63 -3.19 12.36
C LEU A 76 7.81 -4.68 12.02
N LYS A 77 8.81 -5.34 12.58
CA LYS A 77 9.07 -6.77 12.35
C LYS A 77 7.86 -7.63 12.71
N ASP A 78 7.32 -7.43 13.90
CA ASP A 78 6.19 -8.21 14.39
C ASP A 78 4.91 -7.88 13.64
N ALA A 79 4.73 -6.60 13.28
CA ALA A 79 3.61 -6.18 12.45
C ALA A 79 3.64 -6.83 11.05
N ILE A 80 4.81 -6.93 10.41
CA ILE A 80 4.99 -7.63 9.12
C ILE A 80 4.74 -9.13 9.25
N ALA A 81 5.21 -9.76 10.32
CA ALA A 81 4.88 -11.16 10.60
C ALA A 81 3.36 -11.34 10.80
N GLY A 82 2.71 -10.37 11.45
CA GLY A 82 1.28 -10.34 11.68
C GLY A 82 0.46 -10.32 10.39
N ILE A 83 0.82 -9.53 9.37
CA ILE A 83 0.08 -9.49 8.10
C ILE A 83 0.08 -10.86 7.40
N ARG A 84 1.19 -11.58 7.48
CA ARG A 84 1.31 -12.96 6.98
C ARG A 84 0.41 -13.91 7.77
N ALA A 85 0.46 -13.84 9.11
CA ALA A 85 -0.28 -14.73 10.00
C ALA A 85 -1.80 -14.58 9.88
N ILE A 86 -2.32 -13.36 9.70
CA ILE A 86 -3.76 -13.10 9.54
C ILE A 86 -4.24 -13.20 8.09
N GLY A 87 -3.33 -13.44 7.15
CA GLY A 87 -3.66 -13.65 5.74
C GLY A 87 -4.11 -12.36 5.03
N MET A 88 -3.49 -11.22 5.32
CA MET A 88 -3.71 -10.00 4.52
C MET A 88 -3.26 -10.22 3.07
N ARG A 89 -3.92 -9.53 2.13
CA ARG A 89 -3.61 -9.61 0.69
C ARG A 89 -2.50 -8.66 0.27
N GLY A 90 -2.28 -7.63 1.04
CA GLY A 90 -1.24 -6.65 0.78
C GLY A 90 -1.24 -5.52 1.79
N LEU A 91 -0.24 -4.66 1.67
CA LEU A 91 -0.02 -3.56 2.59
C LEU A 91 0.68 -2.41 1.87
N ASN A 92 0.24 -1.19 2.13
CA ASN A 92 1.03 -0.02 1.80
C ASN A 92 1.94 0.37 2.98
N LEU A 93 3.02 1.03 2.66
CA LEU A 93 3.97 1.56 3.63
C LEU A 93 4.21 3.05 3.39
N THR A 94 4.19 3.81 4.48
CA THR A 94 4.61 5.22 4.46
C THR A 94 5.76 5.45 5.46
N ILE A 95 6.10 6.70 5.70
CA ILE A 95 7.13 7.06 6.68
C ILE A 95 6.80 6.43 8.03
N PRO A 96 7.78 5.83 8.73
CA PRO A 96 9.22 5.74 8.43
C PRO A 96 9.64 4.37 7.85
N HIS A 97 8.73 3.55 7.34
CA HIS A 97 8.91 2.12 7.14
C HIS A 97 9.42 1.70 5.77
N LYS A 98 9.36 2.57 4.74
CA LYS A 98 9.67 2.20 3.34
C LYS A 98 11.03 1.53 3.12
N ILE A 99 12.03 1.91 3.90
CA ILE A 99 13.37 1.31 3.84
C ILE A 99 13.51 0.20 4.87
N ALA A 100 13.03 0.45 6.09
CA ALA A 100 13.20 -0.46 7.23
C ALA A 100 12.49 -1.82 7.03
N VAL A 101 11.51 -1.91 6.14
CA VAL A 101 10.76 -3.13 5.88
C VAL A 101 11.52 -4.15 5.05
N ILE A 102 12.49 -3.71 4.23
CA ILE A 102 13.17 -4.55 3.23
C ILE A 102 13.70 -5.88 3.81
N PRO A 103 14.35 -5.90 4.99
CA PRO A 103 14.87 -7.15 5.57
C PRO A 103 13.79 -8.18 5.97
N PHE A 104 12.53 -7.79 5.99
CA PHE A 104 11.39 -8.64 6.39
C PHE A 104 10.58 -9.15 5.21
N LEU A 105 11.01 -8.85 3.98
CA LEU A 105 10.36 -9.27 2.73
C LEU A 105 11.09 -10.45 2.11
N ASP A 106 10.33 -11.30 1.40
CA ASP A 106 10.90 -12.47 0.71
C ASP A 106 11.50 -12.08 -0.64
N GLU A 107 10.85 -11.13 -1.35
CA GLU A 107 11.30 -10.67 -2.66
C GLU A 107 11.09 -9.15 -2.83
N LEU A 108 11.87 -8.58 -3.73
CA LEU A 108 11.71 -7.20 -4.19
C LEU A 108 11.61 -7.18 -5.71
N SER A 109 10.74 -6.32 -6.22
CA SER A 109 10.73 -6.03 -7.66
C SER A 109 12.06 -5.41 -8.11
N PRO A 110 12.42 -5.49 -9.41
CA PRO A 110 13.63 -4.88 -9.93
C PRO A 110 13.72 -3.38 -9.59
N ALA A 111 12.64 -2.64 -9.78
CA ALA A 111 12.59 -1.21 -9.44
C ALA A 111 12.79 -0.97 -7.94
N ALA A 112 12.11 -1.72 -7.07
CA ALA A 112 12.27 -1.58 -5.62
C ALA A 112 13.68 -1.89 -5.13
N LYS A 113 14.39 -2.82 -5.78
CA LYS A 113 15.80 -3.12 -5.50
C LYS A 113 16.70 -1.93 -5.80
N ILE A 114 16.55 -1.30 -6.97
CA ILE A 114 17.33 -0.13 -7.38
C ILE A 114 16.99 1.06 -6.49
N ILE A 115 15.69 1.33 -6.28
CA ILE A 115 15.22 2.44 -5.46
C ILE A 115 15.70 2.28 -4.00
N GLY A 116 15.82 1.06 -3.49
CA GLY A 116 16.14 0.80 -2.10
C GLY A 116 15.02 1.18 -1.12
N ALA A 117 13.76 1.19 -1.59
CA ALA A 117 12.59 1.49 -0.78
C ALA A 117 11.35 0.77 -1.32
N VAL A 118 10.45 0.40 -0.41
CA VAL A 118 9.18 -0.28 -0.69
C VAL A 118 8.03 0.56 -0.13
N ASN A 119 7.03 0.85 -0.95
CA ASN A 119 5.80 1.51 -0.51
C ASN A 119 4.57 0.61 -0.61
N SER A 120 4.72 -0.57 -1.22
CA SER A 120 3.64 -1.53 -1.39
C SER A 120 4.15 -2.96 -1.24
N ILE A 121 3.42 -3.78 -0.51
CA ILE A 121 3.68 -5.21 -0.35
C ILE A 121 2.50 -5.97 -0.91
N ARG A 122 2.76 -6.91 -1.78
CA ARG A 122 1.79 -7.90 -2.23
C ARG A 122 2.05 -9.23 -1.52
N VAL A 123 1.00 -9.84 -0.99
CA VAL A 123 1.08 -11.18 -0.42
C VAL A 123 0.60 -12.18 -1.47
N GLN A 124 1.48 -13.05 -1.92
CA GLN A 124 1.19 -14.08 -2.91
C GLN A 124 1.79 -15.40 -2.46
N ASP A 125 0.95 -16.43 -2.33
CA ASP A 125 1.35 -17.78 -1.90
C ASP A 125 2.14 -17.80 -0.58
N GLY A 126 1.78 -16.88 0.33
CA GLY A 126 2.45 -16.69 1.62
C GLY A 126 3.74 -15.89 1.56
N GLN A 127 4.23 -15.51 0.37
CA GLN A 127 5.40 -14.65 0.19
C GLN A 127 5.02 -13.18 0.22
N LEU A 128 5.91 -12.37 0.79
CA LEU A 128 5.82 -10.92 0.86
C LEU A 128 6.71 -10.31 -0.23
N ILE A 129 6.09 -9.79 -1.27
CA ILE A 129 6.78 -9.22 -2.43
C ILE A 129 6.69 -7.71 -2.35
N GLY A 130 7.84 -7.07 -2.18
CA GLY A 130 7.96 -5.61 -2.08
C GLY A 130 8.04 -4.93 -3.44
N GLU A 131 7.28 -3.85 -3.58
CA GLU A 131 7.21 -3.02 -4.78
C GLU A 131 7.37 -1.55 -4.41
N ASN A 132 7.84 -0.74 -5.36
CA ASN A 132 7.74 0.71 -5.27
C ASN A 132 6.86 1.23 -6.40
N THR A 133 5.70 1.75 -6.04
CA THR A 133 4.70 2.28 -6.97
C THR A 133 4.70 3.81 -7.04
N ASP A 134 5.51 4.51 -6.23
CA ASP A 134 5.56 5.98 -6.22
C ASP A 134 6.07 6.52 -7.57
N GLY A 135 7.19 5.97 -8.07
CA GLY A 135 7.75 6.33 -9.35
C GLY A 135 6.85 5.96 -10.53
N LYS A 136 6.30 4.75 -10.53
CA LYS A 136 5.34 4.30 -11.56
C LYS A 136 4.11 5.19 -11.63
N GLY A 137 3.55 5.54 -10.47
CA GLY A 137 2.43 6.45 -10.39
C GLY A 137 2.75 7.82 -10.97
N PHE A 138 3.94 8.36 -10.69
CA PHE A 138 4.41 9.61 -11.26
C PHE A 138 4.53 9.52 -12.79
N VAL A 139 5.20 8.52 -13.33
CA VAL A 139 5.35 8.32 -14.77
C VAL A 139 4.00 8.16 -15.45
N THR A 140 3.10 7.36 -14.87
CA THR A 140 1.74 7.20 -15.41
C THR A 140 1.00 8.53 -15.45
N SER A 141 1.11 9.36 -14.41
CA SER A 141 0.45 10.67 -14.37
C SER A 141 0.97 11.63 -15.46
N LEU A 142 2.27 11.56 -15.80
CA LEU A 142 2.83 12.32 -16.92
C LEU A 142 2.26 11.84 -18.26
N MET A 143 2.23 10.52 -18.48
CA MET A 143 1.68 9.93 -19.71
C MET A 143 0.21 10.30 -19.92
N GLU A 144 -0.60 10.31 -18.86
CA GLU A 144 -2.01 10.75 -18.92
C GLU A 144 -2.16 12.22 -19.33
N THR A 145 -1.15 13.05 -19.08
CA THR A 145 -1.11 14.45 -19.56
C THR A 145 -0.47 14.62 -20.95
N GLY A 146 -0.12 13.51 -21.61
CA GLY A 146 0.50 13.52 -22.94
C GLY A 146 2.01 13.76 -22.93
N ILE A 147 2.66 13.65 -21.76
CA ILE A 147 4.12 13.80 -21.65
C ILE A 147 4.76 12.42 -21.73
N GLU A 148 5.48 12.16 -22.83
CA GLU A 148 6.31 10.97 -23.00
C GLU A 148 7.72 11.23 -22.48
N LEU A 149 8.30 10.24 -21.80
CA LEU A 149 9.64 10.37 -21.19
C LEU A 149 10.76 9.91 -22.12
N ASN A 150 10.46 9.08 -23.10
CA ASN A 150 11.46 8.53 -24.00
C ASN A 150 12.27 9.65 -24.70
N GLY A 151 13.60 9.60 -24.59
CA GLY A 151 14.51 10.58 -25.14
C GLY A 151 14.48 11.97 -24.48
N ARG A 152 13.80 12.12 -23.32
CA ARG A 152 13.73 13.40 -22.60
C ARG A 152 14.85 13.53 -21.57
N ILE A 153 15.24 14.78 -21.34
CA ILE A 153 16.11 15.17 -20.22
C ILE A 153 15.20 15.56 -19.05
N ILE A 154 15.31 14.84 -17.95
CA ILE A 154 14.53 15.04 -16.74
C ILE A 154 15.41 15.63 -15.63
N THR A 155 14.92 16.63 -14.91
CA THR A 155 15.62 17.18 -13.76
C THR A 155 14.79 16.95 -12.51
N VAL A 156 15.34 16.20 -11.55
CA VAL A 156 14.71 15.89 -10.27
C VAL A 156 15.32 16.77 -9.18
N LEU A 157 14.46 17.51 -8.48
CA LEU A 157 14.86 18.39 -7.38
C LEU A 157 14.71 17.63 -6.06
N GLY A 158 15.83 17.17 -5.50
CA GLY A 158 15.90 16.43 -4.25
C GLY A 158 16.62 15.09 -4.36
N SER A 159 16.90 14.46 -3.19
CA SER A 159 17.53 13.13 -3.10
C SER A 159 16.86 12.25 -2.01
N GLY A 160 15.62 12.56 -1.64
CA GLY A 160 14.83 11.75 -0.71
C GLY A 160 14.16 10.55 -1.39
N GLY A 161 13.40 9.75 -0.62
CA GLY A 161 12.76 8.53 -1.10
C GLY A 161 11.86 8.73 -2.33
N ALA A 162 11.07 9.82 -2.38
CA ALA A 162 10.24 10.13 -3.53
C ALA A 162 11.09 10.51 -4.76
N ALA A 163 12.13 11.35 -4.58
CA ALA A 163 13.05 11.71 -5.66
C ALA A 163 13.74 10.48 -6.23
N ARG A 164 14.15 9.55 -5.37
CA ARG A 164 14.77 8.27 -5.73
C ARG A 164 13.83 7.43 -6.59
N ALA A 165 12.58 7.27 -6.16
CA ALA A 165 11.57 6.51 -6.90
C ALA A 165 11.29 7.14 -8.29
N VAL A 166 11.13 8.45 -8.34
CA VAL A 166 10.87 9.20 -9.59
C VAL A 166 12.08 9.11 -10.54
N ALA A 167 13.31 9.33 -10.05
CA ALA A 167 14.50 9.29 -10.87
C ALA A 167 14.71 7.92 -11.52
N VAL A 168 14.64 6.86 -10.72
CA VAL A 168 14.80 5.47 -11.19
C VAL A 168 13.71 5.12 -12.21
N GLU A 169 12.45 5.43 -11.93
CA GLU A 169 11.36 5.07 -12.83
C GLU A 169 11.40 5.89 -14.13
N CYS A 170 11.81 7.16 -14.09
CA CYS A 170 12.05 7.95 -15.30
C CYS A 170 13.15 7.34 -16.17
N ALA A 171 14.25 6.87 -15.57
CA ALA A 171 15.33 6.21 -16.29
C ALA A 171 14.85 4.88 -16.92
N ILE A 172 14.12 4.04 -16.15
CA ILE A 172 13.54 2.79 -16.66
C ILE A 172 12.54 3.05 -17.80
N SER A 173 11.84 4.18 -17.75
CA SER A 173 10.85 4.59 -18.78
C SER A 173 11.46 5.24 -20.00
N GLY A 174 12.79 5.22 -20.14
CA GLY A 174 13.49 5.65 -21.36
C GLY A 174 13.88 7.12 -21.40
N ALA A 175 13.95 7.81 -20.27
CA ALA A 175 14.55 9.15 -20.23
C ALA A 175 16.02 9.05 -20.70
N GLU A 176 16.43 9.98 -21.58
CA GLU A 176 17.79 10.05 -22.08
C GLU A 176 18.79 10.42 -20.98
N THR A 177 18.38 11.33 -20.11
CA THR A 177 19.20 11.81 -18.99
C THR A 177 18.31 12.15 -17.82
N VAL A 178 18.72 11.75 -16.61
CA VAL A 178 18.09 12.17 -15.36
C VAL A 178 19.10 12.97 -14.53
N ASN A 179 18.90 14.28 -14.46
CA ASN A 179 19.72 15.19 -13.66
C ASN A 179 19.21 15.21 -12.22
N ILE A 180 20.09 15.09 -11.25
CA ILE A 180 19.76 15.20 -9.82
C ILE A 180 20.29 16.53 -9.27
N VAL A 181 19.40 17.32 -8.71
CA VAL A 181 19.75 18.55 -8.01
C VAL A 181 19.40 18.41 -6.53
N ALA A 182 20.40 18.29 -5.67
CA ALA A 182 20.22 18.02 -4.26
C ALA A 182 21.03 18.99 -3.38
N ARG A 183 20.46 19.38 -2.22
CA ARG A 183 21.18 20.18 -1.22
C ARG A 183 22.33 19.42 -0.55
N ASN A 184 22.18 18.12 -0.38
CA ASN A 184 23.21 17.23 0.11
C ASN A 184 23.85 16.55 -1.10
N GLU A 185 25.11 16.94 -1.38
CA GLU A 185 25.85 16.49 -2.55
C GLU A 185 26.11 14.96 -2.53
N GLU A 186 26.48 14.41 -1.39
CA GLU A 186 26.77 12.99 -1.20
C GLU A 186 25.53 12.14 -1.55
N ARG A 187 24.38 12.47 -0.98
CA ARG A 187 23.09 11.78 -1.29
C ARG A 187 22.65 12.00 -2.74
N GLY A 188 22.96 13.18 -3.30
CA GLY A 188 22.68 13.44 -4.71
C GLY A 188 23.49 12.54 -5.62
N LYS A 189 24.79 12.39 -5.31
CA LYS A 189 25.69 11.51 -6.02
C LYS A 189 25.30 10.04 -5.88
N GLU A 190 25.03 9.56 -4.66
CA GLU A 190 24.50 8.20 -4.44
C GLU A 190 23.25 7.88 -5.28
N LEU A 191 22.38 8.88 -5.49
CA LEU A 191 21.20 8.69 -6.33
C LEU A 191 21.54 8.70 -7.83
N ALA A 192 22.50 9.52 -8.25
CA ALA A 192 22.92 9.58 -9.65
C ALA A 192 23.72 8.34 -10.10
N ASP A 193 24.34 7.65 -9.15
CA ASP A 193 25.17 6.45 -9.38
C ASP A 193 24.33 5.15 -9.43
N LEU A 194 22.99 5.21 -9.24
CA LEU A 194 22.08 4.05 -9.34
C LEU A 194 21.86 3.60 -10.79
#